data_3eabf64a648d9cb18322b63c127ee4b9
#
_entry.id   3eabf64a648d9cb18322b63c127ee4b9
#
_cell.length_a   1.000
_cell.length_b   1.000
_cell.length_c   1.000
_cell.angle_alpha   90.00
_cell.angle_beta   90.00
_cell.angle_gamma   90.00
#
_symmetry.space_group_name_H-M   'P 1'
#
loop_
_entity.id
_entity.type
_entity.pdbx_description
1 polymer ?
#
loop_
_entity_poly.entity_id
_entity_poly.type
_entity_poly.pdbx_seq_one_letter_code
_entity_poly.pdbx_strand_id
1 'polypeptide(L)'
;IYAAFGVSQTPSFYKEQRRMVMIDMQNQEEIPILEDFAAYIRNPVFMKFCSEIKKKYRCHEKIEFSRCSLERGWNVKFKKSGKSLCTIYPREGYFTVLVVIGSKVKEAVENILCDCAPELRELYEKTRWGNGQKWLMIDLEDQGEMFADVLQLIEIRRG
;
A
#
# COMPACT_ATOMS: atom_id res chain seq x y z
N ILE A 1 54.48 -10.15 0.04
CA ILE A 1 53.34 -11.09 0.11
C ILE A 1 52.13 -10.30 0.62
N TYR A 2 51.29 -9.84 -0.27
CA TYR A 2 50.05 -9.15 0.13
C TYR A 2 48.93 -10.20 0.16
N ALA A 3 48.45 -10.54 1.36
CA ALA A 3 47.23 -11.28 1.54
C ALA A 3 46.03 -10.35 1.27
N ALA A 4 45.31 -10.57 0.19
CA ALA A 4 44.06 -9.92 -0.09
C ALA A 4 43.02 -10.44 0.90
N PHE A 5 42.66 -9.62 1.89
CA PHE A 5 41.47 -9.86 2.71
C PHE A 5 40.25 -9.60 1.86
N GLY A 6 39.72 -10.64 1.24
CA GLY A 6 38.39 -10.63 0.66
C GLY A 6 37.36 -10.47 1.77
N VAL A 7 36.88 -9.27 1.98
CA VAL A 7 35.70 -9.04 2.83
C VAL A 7 34.53 -9.69 2.11
N SER A 8 34.06 -10.81 2.61
CA SER A 8 32.84 -11.45 2.17
C SER A 8 31.68 -10.47 2.42
N GLN A 9 31.22 -9.85 1.33
CA GLN A 9 30.05 -8.96 1.38
C GLN A 9 28.81 -9.81 1.58
N THR A 10 28.33 -9.87 2.82
CA THR A 10 27.12 -10.61 3.16
C THR A 10 25.88 -9.87 2.66
N PRO A 11 24.75 -10.57 2.39
CA PRO A 11 23.46 -9.93 2.05
C PRO A 11 23.01 -8.87 3.06
N SER A 12 23.42 -8.99 4.31
CA SER A 12 23.18 -8.01 5.39
C SER A 12 23.91 -6.69 5.15
N PHE A 13 25.13 -6.72 4.60
CA PHE A 13 25.92 -5.52 4.32
C PHE A 13 25.27 -4.66 3.22
N TYR A 14 24.71 -5.29 2.17
CA TYR A 14 23.98 -4.57 1.14
C TYR A 14 22.65 -3.98 1.64
N LYS A 15 21.99 -4.64 2.60
CA LYS A 15 20.80 -4.11 3.26
C LYS A 15 21.11 -2.89 4.13
N GLU A 16 22.24 -2.90 4.84
CA GLU A 16 22.68 -1.76 5.66
C GLU A 16 23.12 -0.55 4.82
N GLN A 17 23.83 -0.76 3.72
CA GLN A 17 24.19 0.32 2.81
C GLN A 17 22.98 0.94 2.10
N ARG A 18 21.95 0.15 1.74
CA ARG A 18 20.69 0.66 1.18
C ARG A 18 19.92 1.56 2.15
N ARG A 19 20.04 1.35 3.45
CA ARG A 19 19.39 2.19 4.48
C ARG A 19 19.87 3.64 4.50
N MET A 20 21.01 3.96 3.92
CA MET A 20 21.59 5.30 3.93
C MET A 20 21.21 6.17 2.74
N VAL A 21 20.62 5.60 1.69
CA VAL A 21 20.20 6.34 0.49
C VAL A 21 18.69 6.23 0.38
N MET A 22 17.99 7.35 0.50
CA MET A 22 16.54 7.40 0.22
C MET A 22 16.33 7.18 -1.28
N ILE A 23 15.58 6.13 -1.62
CA ILE A 23 15.22 5.85 -3.01
C ILE A 23 14.23 6.90 -3.50
N ASP A 24 14.48 7.40 -4.72
CA ASP A 24 13.53 8.24 -5.41
C ASP A 24 12.35 7.39 -5.93
N MET A 25 11.18 7.57 -5.32
CA MET A 25 9.95 6.86 -5.69
C MET A 25 9.47 7.17 -7.12
N GLN A 26 10.05 8.17 -7.78
CA GLN A 26 9.76 8.54 -9.17
C GLN A 26 10.79 7.98 -10.16
N ASN A 27 11.91 7.44 -9.69
CA ASN A 27 12.93 6.84 -10.54
C ASN A 27 12.63 5.37 -10.84
N GLN A 28 12.24 5.07 -12.07
CA GLN A 28 11.90 3.72 -12.52
C GLN A 28 13.10 2.76 -12.52
N GLU A 29 14.33 3.27 -12.60
CA GLU A 29 15.53 2.45 -12.66
C GLU A 29 15.96 1.92 -11.29
N GLU A 30 15.52 2.56 -10.21
CA GLU A 30 15.80 2.15 -8.84
C GLU A 30 14.63 1.34 -8.30
N ILE A 31 14.73 0.01 -8.33
CA ILE A 31 13.67 -0.89 -7.85
C ILE A 31 13.70 -0.93 -6.33
N PRO A 32 12.69 -0.39 -5.63
CA PRO A 32 12.62 -0.40 -4.17
C PRO A 32 12.24 -1.77 -3.61
N ILE A 33 12.56 -1.96 -2.34
CA ILE A 33 11.99 -3.01 -1.50
C ILE A 33 11.01 -2.40 -0.50
N LEU A 34 10.28 -3.21 0.24
CA LEU A 34 9.25 -2.72 1.17
C LEU A 34 9.80 -1.78 2.24
N GLU A 35 11.03 -2.04 2.71
CA GLU A 35 11.74 -1.21 3.67
C GLU A 35 12.07 0.19 3.13
N ASP A 36 12.30 0.32 1.83
CA ASP A 36 12.52 1.62 1.19
C ASP A 36 11.24 2.47 1.21
N PHE A 37 10.07 1.84 1.01
CA PHE A 37 8.78 2.52 1.20
C PHE A 37 8.60 2.97 2.65
N ALA A 38 8.93 2.13 3.62
CA ALA A 38 8.84 2.49 5.03
C ALA A 38 9.75 3.67 5.38
N ALA A 39 10.96 3.71 4.83
CA ALA A 39 11.90 4.81 5.01
C ALA A 39 11.42 6.12 4.36
N TYR A 40 10.79 6.04 3.20
CA TYR A 40 10.21 7.20 2.51
C TYR A 40 8.97 7.74 3.24
N ILE A 41 8.04 6.85 3.61
CA ILE A 41 6.78 7.22 4.29
C ILE A 41 7.05 7.74 5.69
N ARG A 42 8.05 7.22 6.41
CA ARG A 42 8.41 7.60 7.78
C ARG A 42 7.24 7.54 8.78
N ASN A 43 6.35 6.56 8.58
CA ASN A 43 5.22 6.32 9.45
C ASN A 43 5.11 4.81 9.73
N PRO A 44 5.23 4.36 10.99
CA PRO A 44 5.22 2.94 11.34
C PRO A 44 3.90 2.23 11.02
N VAL A 45 2.81 2.98 10.86
CA VAL A 45 1.49 2.44 10.47
C VAL A 45 1.54 1.74 9.12
N PHE A 46 2.40 2.18 8.20
CA PHE A 46 2.58 1.53 6.90
C PHE A 46 2.99 0.06 7.01
N MET A 47 4.06 -0.23 7.74
CA MET A 47 4.54 -1.60 7.91
C MET A 47 3.53 -2.46 8.67
N LYS A 48 2.83 -1.88 9.63
CA LYS A 48 1.76 -2.56 10.35
C LYS A 48 0.60 -2.92 9.41
N PHE A 49 0.16 -1.99 8.58
CA PHE A 49 -0.89 -2.23 7.58
C PHE A 49 -0.50 -3.36 6.61
N CYS A 50 0.70 -3.31 6.05
CA CYS A 50 1.22 -4.36 5.18
C CYS A 50 1.25 -5.72 5.89
N SER A 51 1.69 -5.77 7.14
CA SER A 51 1.76 -6.99 7.95
C SER A 51 0.36 -7.60 8.18
N GLU A 52 -0.64 -6.78 8.49
CA GLU A 52 -2.04 -7.24 8.66
C GLU A 52 -2.59 -7.87 7.38
N ILE A 53 -2.38 -7.23 6.23
CA ILE A 53 -2.81 -7.77 4.93
C ILE A 53 -2.11 -9.09 4.61
N LYS A 54 -0.78 -9.14 4.77
CA LYS A 54 0.02 -10.35 4.48
C LYS A 54 -0.41 -11.52 5.35
N LYS A 55 -0.61 -11.28 6.64
CA LYS A 55 -1.03 -12.30 7.62
C LYS A 55 -2.45 -12.79 7.34
N LYS A 56 -3.39 -11.88 7.15
CA LYS A 56 -4.81 -12.21 6.97
C LYS A 56 -5.07 -12.99 5.69
N TYR A 57 -4.45 -12.57 4.58
CA TYR A 57 -4.71 -13.17 3.26
C TYR A 57 -3.64 -14.16 2.81
N ARG A 58 -2.58 -14.36 3.61
CA ARG A 58 -1.43 -15.22 3.25
C ARG A 58 -0.94 -14.89 1.84
N CYS A 59 -0.65 -13.63 1.61
CA CYS A 59 -0.15 -13.10 0.34
C CYS A 59 1.14 -12.30 0.54
N HIS A 60 1.80 -12.00 -0.57
CA HIS A 60 2.99 -11.17 -0.60
C HIS A 60 2.70 -9.87 -1.35
N GLU A 61 3.46 -8.84 -1.04
CA GLU A 61 3.46 -7.60 -1.77
C GLU A 61 4.01 -7.77 -3.19
N LYS A 62 3.46 -7.02 -4.12
CA LYS A 62 4.02 -6.82 -5.45
C LYS A 62 4.35 -5.35 -5.62
N ILE A 63 5.61 -5.05 -5.91
CA ILE A 63 6.08 -3.68 -6.13
C ILE A 63 6.06 -3.42 -7.63
N GLU A 64 5.35 -2.38 -8.05
CA GLU A 64 5.18 -2.00 -9.44
C GLU A 64 5.41 -0.51 -9.64
N PHE A 65 5.92 -0.15 -10.82
CA PHE A 65 6.04 1.25 -11.23
C PHE A 65 4.84 1.64 -12.11
N SER A 66 4.08 2.64 -11.66
CA SER A 66 2.99 3.21 -12.43
C SER A 66 3.48 4.34 -13.32
N ARG A 67 3.13 4.28 -14.60
CA ARG A 67 3.36 5.37 -15.58
C ARG A 67 2.13 6.27 -15.75
N CYS A 68 1.07 5.99 -15.00
CA CYS A 68 -0.15 6.80 -15.02
C CYS A 68 0.14 8.22 -14.52
N SER A 69 -0.29 9.23 -15.27
CA SER A 69 -0.05 10.63 -14.92
C SER A 69 -0.65 11.07 -13.59
N LEU A 70 -1.74 10.42 -13.14
CA LEU A 70 -2.41 10.73 -11.88
C LEU A 70 -1.69 10.14 -10.67
N GLU A 71 -1.06 8.96 -10.83
CA GLU A 71 -0.35 8.25 -9.76
C GLU A 71 0.93 7.63 -10.32
N ARG A 72 1.83 8.48 -10.80
CA ARG A 72 3.14 8.05 -11.30
C ARG A 72 4.06 7.66 -10.16
N GLY A 73 4.84 6.61 -10.34
CA GLY A 73 5.88 6.17 -9.43
C GLY A 73 5.67 4.76 -8.89
N TRP A 74 6.54 4.38 -7.96
CA TRP A 74 6.50 3.08 -7.31
C TRP A 74 5.32 2.96 -6.36
N ASN A 75 4.65 1.81 -6.38
CA ASN A 75 3.54 1.48 -5.50
C ASN A 75 3.62 0.02 -5.03
N VAL A 76 2.87 -0.29 -3.98
CA VAL A 76 2.78 -1.63 -3.41
C VAL A 76 1.38 -2.18 -3.64
N LYS A 77 1.27 -3.32 -4.31
CA LYS A 77 0.01 -4.02 -4.55
C LYS A 77 -0.08 -5.30 -3.74
N PHE A 78 -1.26 -5.55 -3.21
CA PHE A 78 -1.62 -6.83 -2.63
C PHE A 78 -2.70 -7.50 -3.46
N LYS A 79 -2.46 -8.78 -3.79
CA LYS A 79 -3.40 -9.61 -4.56
C LYS A 79 -3.60 -10.95 -3.86
N LYS A 80 -4.80 -11.50 -4.00
CA LYS A 80 -5.11 -12.88 -3.58
C LYS A 80 -5.88 -13.59 -4.67
N SER A 81 -5.37 -14.76 -5.09
CA SER A 81 -6.00 -15.58 -6.15
C SER A 81 -6.31 -14.78 -7.43
N GLY A 82 -5.34 -13.98 -7.87
CA GLY A 82 -5.47 -13.12 -9.06
C GLY A 82 -6.30 -11.85 -8.88
N LYS A 83 -6.99 -11.69 -7.74
CA LYS A 83 -7.82 -10.53 -7.43
C LYS A 83 -7.03 -9.48 -6.65
N SER A 84 -7.08 -8.23 -7.10
CA SER A 84 -6.47 -7.12 -6.37
C SER A 84 -7.23 -6.84 -5.09
N LEU A 85 -6.53 -6.82 -3.95
CA LEU A 85 -7.06 -6.41 -2.65
C LEU A 85 -7.00 -4.89 -2.49
N CYS A 86 -5.80 -4.34 -2.64
CA CYS A 86 -5.56 -2.90 -2.59
C CYS A 86 -4.24 -2.54 -3.28
N THR A 87 -4.07 -1.25 -3.55
CA THR A 87 -2.80 -0.66 -4.00
C THR A 87 -2.44 0.46 -3.03
N ILE A 88 -1.18 0.49 -2.60
CA ILE A 88 -0.67 1.51 -1.68
C ILE A 88 0.27 2.45 -2.41
N TYR A 89 -0.01 3.73 -2.35
CA TYR A 89 0.83 4.80 -2.88
C TYR A 89 1.55 5.50 -1.73
N PRO A 90 2.90 5.55 -1.75
CA PRO A 90 3.67 6.18 -0.69
C PRO A 90 3.50 7.70 -0.72
N ARG A 91 3.40 8.30 0.47
CA ARG A 91 3.42 9.75 0.71
C ARG A 91 4.42 10.06 1.82
N GLU A 92 4.87 11.28 1.93
CA GLU A 92 5.69 11.69 3.07
C GLU A 92 4.81 11.86 4.32
N GLY A 93 5.07 11.06 5.35
CA GLY A 93 4.34 11.09 6.61
C GLY A 93 3.06 10.23 6.67
N TYR A 94 2.56 9.76 5.52
CA TYR A 94 1.36 8.93 5.42
C TYR A 94 1.38 8.09 4.13
N PHE A 95 0.35 7.32 3.88
CA PHE A 95 0.19 6.58 2.62
C PHE A 95 -1.27 6.55 2.18
N THR A 96 -1.48 6.45 0.89
CA THR A 96 -2.83 6.36 0.30
C THR A 96 -3.12 4.92 -0.10
N VAL A 97 -4.24 4.38 0.34
CA VAL A 97 -4.72 3.05 -0.01
C VAL A 97 -5.84 3.16 -1.03
N LEU A 98 -5.62 2.63 -2.22
CA LEU A 98 -6.67 2.47 -3.23
C LEU A 98 -7.41 1.16 -3.00
N VAL A 99 -8.71 1.26 -2.73
CA VAL A 99 -9.64 0.13 -2.72
C VAL A 99 -10.69 0.36 -3.80
N VAL A 100 -10.77 -0.55 -4.75
CA VAL A 100 -11.73 -0.46 -5.85
C VAL A 100 -13.01 -1.21 -5.47
N ILE A 101 -14.12 -0.50 -5.35
CA ILE A 101 -15.44 -1.06 -5.03
C ILE A 101 -16.19 -1.32 -6.34
N GLY A 102 -16.38 -2.59 -6.67
CA GLY A 102 -17.20 -2.98 -7.81
C GLY A 102 -18.70 -3.00 -7.47
N SER A 103 -19.54 -2.97 -8.50
CA SER A 103 -21.00 -2.97 -8.34
C SER A 103 -21.55 -4.17 -7.56
N LYS A 104 -20.90 -5.32 -7.65
CA LYS A 104 -21.29 -6.56 -6.95
C LYS A 104 -21.22 -6.46 -5.42
N VAL A 105 -20.33 -5.63 -4.90
CA VAL A 105 -20.14 -5.44 -3.45
C VAL A 105 -20.66 -4.10 -2.95
N LYS A 106 -21.28 -3.31 -3.81
CA LYS A 106 -21.82 -1.98 -3.49
C LYS A 106 -22.73 -2.00 -2.26
N GLU A 107 -23.73 -2.87 -2.25
CA GLU A 107 -24.68 -2.98 -1.15
C GLU A 107 -24.00 -3.35 0.16
N ALA A 108 -23.08 -4.32 0.13
CA ALA A 108 -22.32 -4.74 1.32
C ALA A 108 -21.46 -3.59 1.89
N VAL A 109 -20.87 -2.77 1.02
CA VAL A 109 -20.11 -1.59 1.45
C VAL A 109 -21.06 -0.52 2.02
N GLU A 110 -22.14 -0.20 1.34
CA GLU A 110 -23.10 0.82 1.80
C GLU A 110 -23.73 0.48 3.15
N ASN A 111 -23.93 -0.81 3.43
CA ASN A 111 -24.47 -1.28 4.71
C ASN A 111 -23.55 -1.03 5.91
N ILE A 112 -22.23 -0.96 5.70
CA ILE A 112 -21.29 -0.71 6.79
C ILE A 112 -20.92 0.77 6.96
N LEU A 113 -21.21 1.61 5.96
CA LEU A 113 -20.78 3.02 5.98
C LEU A 113 -21.31 3.82 7.18
N CYS A 114 -22.49 3.49 7.69
CA CYS A 114 -23.04 4.16 8.87
C CYS A 114 -22.19 3.97 10.14
N ASP A 115 -21.45 2.86 10.22
CA ASP A 115 -20.59 2.52 11.34
C ASP A 115 -19.12 2.89 11.10
N CYS A 116 -18.80 3.38 9.91
CA CYS A 116 -17.45 3.81 9.54
C CYS A 116 -17.17 5.26 9.97
N ALA A 117 -15.88 5.61 9.96
CA ALA A 117 -15.43 6.98 10.18
C ALA A 117 -16.14 7.98 9.25
N PRO A 118 -16.53 9.18 9.76
CA PRO A 118 -17.21 10.19 8.96
C PRO A 118 -16.45 10.56 7.69
N GLU A 119 -15.12 10.61 7.75
CA GLU A 119 -14.22 10.92 6.63
C GLU A 119 -14.34 9.88 5.52
N LEU A 120 -14.48 8.60 5.86
CA LEU A 120 -14.66 7.54 4.87
C LEU A 120 -16.03 7.64 4.18
N ARG A 121 -17.08 7.93 4.95
CA ARG A 121 -18.43 8.16 4.38
C ARG A 121 -18.42 9.31 3.39
N GLU A 122 -17.83 10.44 3.77
CA GLU A 122 -17.70 11.61 2.92
C GLU A 122 -16.91 11.30 1.65
N LEU A 123 -15.78 10.60 1.76
CA LEU A 123 -14.98 10.16 0.63
C LEU A 123 -15.78 9.26 -0.31
N TYR A 124 -16.54 8.30 0.24
CA TYR A 124 -17.37 7.41 -0.53
C TYR A 124 -18.45 8.17 -1.32
N GLU A 125 -19.12 9.13 -0.69
CA GLU A 125 -20.15 9.96 -1.31
C GLU A 125 -19.60 10.85 -2.43
N LYS A 126 -18.44 11.46 -2.21
CA LYS A 126 -17.76 12.34 -3.18
C LYS A 126 -17.15 11.58 -4.35
N THR A 127 -16.79 10.33 -4.18
CA THR A 127 -16.17 9.51 -5.23
C THR A 127 -17.23 9.06 -6.21
N ARG A 128 -17.05 9.39 -7.48
CA ARG A 128 -18.00 9.03 -8.54
C ARG A 128 -17.86 7.58 -8.97
N TRP A 129 -18.95 6.98 -9.37
CA TRP A 129 -18.96 5.72 -10.09
C TRP A 129 -18.45 5.94 -11.52
N GLY A 130 -17.58 5.04 -11.99
CA GLY A 130 -17.09 5.01 -13.36
C GLY A 130 -16.88 3.56 -13.80
N ASN A 131 -17.44 3.18 -14.95
CA ASN A 131 -17.35 1.80 -15.48
C ASN A 131 -17.77 0.71 -14.46
N GLY A 132 -18.79 0.98 -13.65
CA GLY A 132 -19.28 0.04 -12.63
C GLY A 132 -18.38 -0.10 -11.41
N GLN A 133 -17.49 0.84 -11.19
CA GLN A 133 -16.52 0.83 -10.08
C GLN A 133 -16.42 2.20 -9.41
N LYS A 134 -16.05 2.19 -8.15
CA LYS A 134 -15.70 3.35 -7.36
C LYS A 134 -14.28 3.17 -6.84
N TRP A 135 -13.39 4.09 -7.17
CA TRP A 135 -11.96 4.06 -6.82
C TRP A 135 -11.72 4.89 -5.58
N LEU A 136 -11.75 4.26 -4.42
CA LEU A 136 -11.55 4.95 -3.15
C LEU A 136 -10.07 5.12 -2.85
N MET A 137 -9.62 6.35 -2.84
CA MET A 137 -8.26 6.75 -2.48
C MET A 137 -8.26 7.23 -1.03
N ILE A 138 -7.86 6.37 -0.10
CA ILE A 138 -8.00 6.58 1.34
C ILE A 138 -6.65 6.86 1.96
N ASP A 139 -6.48 8.02 2.56
CA ASP A 139 -5.24 8.38 3.26
C ASP A 139 -5.23 7.79 4.68
N LEU A 140 -4.13 7.14 5.04
CA LEU A 140 -3.90 6.58 6.37
C LEU A 140 -2.66 7.20 7.02
N GLU A 141 -2.84 7.78 8.19
CA GLU A 141 -1.79 8.42 9.01
C GLU A 141 -1.60 7.70 10.34
N ASP A 142 -2.66 7.13 10.89
CA ASP A 142 -2.69 6.50 12.19
C ASP A 142 -3.45 5.17 12.18
N GLN A 143 -3.50 4.51 13.31
CA GLN A 143 -4.21 3.25 13.52
C GLN A 143 -5.57 3.47 14.20
N GLY A 144 -6.28 4.52 13.79
CA GLY A 144 -7.63 4.83 14.27
C GLY A 144 -8.73 4.08 13.52
N GLU A 145 -9.93 4.66 13.50
CA GLU A 145 -11.12 4.07 12.85
C GLU A 145 -10.89 3.80 11.36
N MET A 146 -10.30 4.75 10.63
CA MET A 146 -10.03 4.61 9.19
C MET A 146 -9.18 3.39 8.87
N PHE A 147 -8.21 3.04 9.72
CA PHE A 147 -7.37 1.85 9.53
C PHE A 147 -8.22 0.57 9.57
N ALA A 148 -9.09 0.43 10.56
CA ALA A 148 -9.99 -0.71 10.69
C ALA A 148 -11.02 -0.75 9.55
N ASP A 149 -11.57 0.39 9.17
CA ASP A 149 -12.56 0.52 8.11
C ASP A 149 -11.98 0.10 6.75
N VAL A 150 -10.74 0.51 6.44
CA VAL A 150 -10.06 0.11 5.19
C VAL A 150 -9.85 -1.40 5.14
N LEU A 151 -9.45 -2.02 6.24
CA LEU A 151 -9.33 -3.47 6.32
C LEU A 151 -10.68 -4.17 6.09
N GLN A 152 -11.76 -3.61 6.58
CA GLN A 152 -13.11 -4.12 6.37
C GLN A 152 -13.56 -3.98 4.91
N LEU A 153 -13.27 -2.85 4.27
CA LEU A 153 -13.52 -2.66 2.83
C LEU A 153 -12.77 -3.68 1.97
N ILE A 154 -11.51 -3.96 2.31
CA ILE A 154 -10.70 -4.96 1.61
C ILE A 154 -11.33 -6.36 1.77
N GLU A 155 -11.83 -6.70 2.96
CA GLU A 155 -12.50 -7.96 3.20
C GLU A 155 -13.76 -8.11 2.35
N ILE A 156 -14.60 -7.09 2.30
CA ILE A 156 -15.81 -7.07 1.45
C ILE A 156 -15.44 -7.18 -0.03
N ARG A 157 -14.41 -6.44 -0.46
CA ARG A 157 -13.93 -6.50 -1.84
C ARG A 157 -13.44 -7.89 -2.23
N ARG A 158 -12.79 -8.57 -1.32
CA ARG A 158 -12.32 -9.94 -1.58
C ARG A 158 -13.49 -10.89 -1.88
N GLY A 159 -14.59 -10.71 -1.22
CA GLY A 159 -15.80 -11.52 -1.37
C GLY A 159 -15.71 -12.85 -0.67
#